data_523c54d23b75f8b4cd400bc30235dbfd
#
_entry.id   523c54d23b75f8b4cd400bc30235dbfd
#
_cell.length_a   1.000
_cell.length_b   1.000
_cell.length_c   1.000
_cell.angle_alpha   90.00
_cell.angle_beta   90.00
_cell.angle_gamma   90.00
#
_symmetry.space_group_name_H-M   'P 1'
#
loop_
_entity.id
_entity.type
_entity.pdbx_description
1 polymer ?
#
loop_
_entity_poly.entity_id
_entity_poly.type
_entity_poly.pdbx_seq_one_letter_code
_entity_poly.pdbx_strand_id
1 'polypeptide(L)'
;MFEKVVGSWPRDQRFILTSCDDQYFTQYFPRFYKTFSECWKLPIHVHVIDPSVLTMKRLESLKVSYTHCITDPLVLKHKYSYVTYCQAQRFILLGYNLLDNQSVVVADVDSYALRKPSDKQKHTLESDMAFTEYNKRLMATFCNFHHSRKYHAKKAAVRMKDMIMNTDKIGVDQLVIKEVFSKFHYNNLTHRQWIRHLDNRTNADHVQHNKCLIYHEKGTRGKGKGIKVQWQNVIETDIES
;
A
#
# COMPACT_ATOMS: atom_id res chain seq x y z
N MET A 1 16.15 13.30 12.16
CA MET A 1 16.65 11.93 11.84
C MET A 1 15.42 11.04 11.76
N PHE A 2 15.16 10.41 10.62
CA PHE A 2 13.99 9.54 10.52
C PHE A 2 14.29 8.23 11.26
N GLU A 3 13.27 7.64 11.80
CA GLU A 3 13.19 6.55 12.76
C GLU A 3 14.09 5.36 12.44
N LYS A 4 14.46 4.65 13.49
CA LYS A 4 15.07 3.34 13.36
C LYS A 4 14.03 2.34 12.88
N VAL A 5 14.15 1.92 11.63
CA VAL A 5 13.37 0.81 11.10
C VAL A 5 13.95 -0.49 11.63
N VAL A 6 13.11 -1.32 12.25
CA VAL A 6 13.46 -2.63 12.78
C VAL A 6 12.85 -3.71 11.89
N GLY A 7 13.53 -4.83 11.72
CA GLY A 7 13.15 -5.92 10.82
C GLY A 7 14.01 -5.97 9.57
N SER A 8 13.67 -6.82 8.61
CA SER A 8 14.46 -7.06 7.42
C SER A 8 13.66 -6.82 6.14
N TRP A 9 14.28 -6.14 5.17
CA TRP A 9 13.73 -6.00 3.83
C TRP A 9 13.74 -7.35 3.09
N PRO A 10 12.70 -7.68 2.29
CA PRO A 10 12.63 -8.92 1.53
C PRO A 10 13.82 -9.05 0.56
N ARG A 11 14.27 -10.29 0.37
CA ARG A 11 15.27 -10.62 -0.68
C ARG A 11 14.62 -11.15 -1.95
N ASP A 12 13.31 -11.35 -1.93
CA ASP A 12 12.56 -11.80 -3.09
C ASP A 12 12.68 -10.82 -4.24
N GLN A 13 12.81 -11.35 -5.46
CA GLN A 13 12.87 -10.53 -6.67
C GLN A 13 11.55 -9.76 -6.91
N ARG A 14 10.43 -10.33 -6.48
CA ARG A 14 9.11 -9.72 -6.59
C ARG A 14 8.32 -9.94 -5.31
N PHE A 15 7.72 -8.87 -4.84
CA PHE A 15 6.83 -8.92 -3.66
C PHE A 15 5.85 -7.75 -3.68
N ILE A 16 4.86 -7.82 -2.80
CA ILE A 16 3.90 -6.75 -2.56
C ILE A 16 4.32 -6.02 -1.29
N LEU A 17 4.43 -4.69 -1.39
CA LEU A 17 4.74 -3.79 -0.28
C LEU A 17 3.48 -3.03 0.14
N THR A 18 3.18 -3.07 1.43
CA THR A 18 2.18 -2.19 2.04
C THR A 18 2.73 -1.56 3.32
N SER A 19 2.12 -0.46 3.77
CA SER A 19 2.41 0.14 5.08
C SER A 19 1.13 0.63 5.74
N CYS A 20 1.09 0.56 7.07
CA CYS A 20 -0.05 1.02 7.86
C CYS A 20 0.36 1.29 9.31
N ASP A 21 -0.48 2.00 10.05
CA ASP A 21 -0.42 2.06 11.49
C ASP A 21 -1.06 0.83 12.14
N ASP A 22 -0.97 0.71 13.46
CA ASP A 22 -1.52 -0.38 14.25
C ASP A 22 -3.02 -0.57 14.05
N GLN A 23 -3.78 0.52 13.98
CA GLN A 23 -5.23 0.47 13.78
C GLN A 23 -5.58 -0.10 12.40
N TYR A 24 -4.94 0.39 11.34
CA TYR A 24 -5.16 -0.10 9.99
C TYR A 24 -4.64 -1.53 9.79
N PHE A 25 -3.55 -1.91 10.47
CA PHE A 25 -3.11 -3.29 10.50
C PHE A 25 -4.20 -4.20 11.04
N THR A 26 -4.76 -3.88 12.19
CA THR A 26 -5.79 -4.70 12.83
C THR A 26 -7.06 -4.78 11.98
N GLN A 27 -7.44 -3.68 11.33
CA GLN A 27 -8.70 -3.56 10.60
C GLN A 27 -8.64 -4.16 9.19
N TYR A 28 -7.54 -3.98 8.46
CA TYR A 28 -7.47 -4.25 7.03
C TYR A 28 -6.46 -5.32 6.64
N PHE A 29 -5.33 -5.44 7.35
CA PHE A 29 -4.25 -6.31 6.93
C PHE A 29 -4.63 -7.80 6.86
N PRO A 30 -5.42 -8.40 7.74
CA PRO A 30 -5.81 -9.81 7.63
C PRO A 30 -6.48 -10.11 6.28
N ARG A 31 -7.40 -9.26 5.85
CA ARG A 31 -8.08 -9.40 4.56
C ARG A 31 -7.16 -9.11 3.38
N PHE A 32 -6.33 -8.07 3.47
CA PHE A 32 -5.28 -7.79 2.50
C PHE A 32 -4.41 -9.02 2.29
N TYR A 33 -3.86 -9.55 3.38
CA TYR A 33 -2.97 -10.71 3.36
C TYR A 33 -3.64 -11.94 2.73
N LYS A 34 -4.84 -12.32 3.20
CA LYS A 34 -5.59 -13.45 2.67
C LYS A 34 -5.81 -13.32 1.16
N THR A 35 -6.40 -12.22 0.72
CA THR A 35 -6.81 -12.06 -0.68
C THR A 35 -5.64 -11.95 -1.64
N PHE A 36 -4.58 -11.24 -1.27
CA PHE A 36 -3.39 -11.16 -2.12
C PHE A 36 -2.59 -12.47 -2.16
N SER A 37 -2.46 -13.18 -1.04
CA SER A 37 -1.80 -14.48 -1.00
C SER A 37 -2.53 -15.52 -1.87
N GLU A 38 -3.86 -15.56 -1.82
CA GLU A 38 -4.67 -16.49 -2.60
C GLU A 38 -4.66 -16.16 -4.09
N CYS A 39 -4.87 -14.88 -4.44
CA CYS A 39 -5.03 -14.47 -5.82
C CYS A 39 -3.70 -14.26 -6.56
N TRP A 40 -2.68 -13.69 -5.90
CA TRP A 40 -1.47 -13.24 -6.57
C TRP A 40 -0.27 -14.12 -6.33
N LYS A 41 -0.24 -14.84 -5.20
CA LYS A 41 0.84 -15.76 -4.81
C LYS A 41 2.23 -15.10 -4.81
N LEU A 42 2.30 -13.81 -4.56
CA LEU A 42 3.54 -13.08 -4.35
C LEU A 42 3.82 -12.97 -2.85
N PRO A 43 5.09 -13.00 -2.43
CA PRO A 43 5.47 -12.65 -1.07
C PRO A 43 4.92 -11.27 -0.70
N ILE A 44 4.54 -11.10 0.56
CA ILE A 44 4.01 -9.83 1.08
C ILE A 44 5.00 -9.30 2.11
N HIS A 45 5.31 -8.01 2.00
CA HIS A 45 6.03 -7.27 3.01
C HIS A 45 5.14 -6.16 3.56
N VAL A 46 4.98 -6.15 4.88
CA VAL A 46 4.23 -5.10 5.56
C VAL A 46 5.13 -4.28 6.47
N HIS A 47 5.01 -2.97 6.37
CA HIS A 47 5.63 -2.05 7.33
C HIS A 47 4.57 -1.52 8.29
N VAL A 48 4.78 -1.73 9.59
CA VAL A 48 3.83 -1.28 10.62
C VAL A 48 4.44 -0.13 11.44
N ILE A 49 3.69 0.94 11.53
CA ILE A 49 4.05 2.16 12.25
C ILE A 49 3.38 2.11 13.60
N ASP A 50 4.15 2.34 14.68
CA ASP A 50 3.69 2.31 16.07
C ASP A 50 2.92 1.03 16.44
N PRO A 51 3.45 -0.18 16.16
CA PRO A 51 2.74 -1.42 16.42
C PRO A 51 2.52 -1.65 17.91
N SER A 52 1.34 -2.09 18.28
CA SER A 52 1.06 -2.61 19.62
C SER A 52 1.75 -3.97 19.84
N VAL A 53 1.86 -4.38 21.12
CA VAL A 53 2.37 -5.71 21.47
C VAL A 53 1.54 -6.82 20.80
N LEU A 54 0.23 -6.64 20.67
CA LEU A 54 -0.64 -7.62 20.02
C LEU A 54 -0.35 -7.71 18.52
N THR A 55 -0.16 -6.58 17.86
CA THR A 55 0.21 -6.54 16.43
C THR A 55 1.57 -7.20 16.20
N MET A 56 2.55 -6.98 17.07
CA MET A 56 3.85 -7.66 16.97
C MET A 56 3.71 -9.17 17.08
N LYS A 57 2.95 -9.69 18.04
CA LYS A 57 2.68 -11.13 18.16
C LYS A 57 1.99 -11.71 16.92
N ARG A 58 1.05 -10.98 16.33
CA ARG A 58 0.38 -11.39 15.08
C ARG A 58 1.35 -11.41 13.90
N LEU A 59 2.23 -10.41 13.76
CA LEU A 59 3.26 -10.38 12.71
C LEU A 59 4.21 -11.57 12.81
N GLU A 60 4.63 -11.94 14.02
CA GLU A 60 5.48 -13.10 14.27
C GLU A 60 4.80 -14.43 13.93
N SER A 61 3.48 -14.53 14.11
CA SER A 61 2.70 -15.73 13.79
C SER A 61 2.40 -15.88 12.30
N LEU A 62 2.39 -14.78 11.55
CA LEU A 62 2.15 -14.78 10.11
C LEU A 62 3.44 -15.10 9.34
N LYS A 63 3.32 -15.92 8.29
CA LYS A 63 4.43 -16.19 7.35
C LYS A 63 4.62 -15.01 6.38
N VAL A 64 4.85 -13.82 6.92
CA VAL A 64 4.99 -12.57 6.18
C VAL A 64 6.28 -11.86 6.57
N SER A 65 6.96 -11.31 5.59
CA SER A 65 8.09 -10.41 5.86
C SER A 65 7.56 -9.09 6.41
N TYR A 66 8.20 -8.56 7.47
CA TYR A 66 7.78 -7.29 8.02
C TYR A 66 8.94 -6.42 8.49
N THR A 67 8.68 -5.12 8.52
CA THR A 67 9.45 -4.10 9.23
C THR A 67 8.52 -3.25 10.07
N HIS A 68 9.05 -2.59 11.09
CA HIS A 68 8.28 -1.63 11.89
C HIS A 68 9.15 -0.47 12.34
N CYS A 69 8.49 0.61 12.75
CA CYS A 69 9.13 1.76 13.39
C CYS A 69 8.23 2.38 14.45
N ILE A 70 8.83 3.19 15.32
CA ILE A 70 8.11 4.09 16.24
C ILE A 70 8.24 5.50 15.68
N THR A 71 7.13 6.21 15.62
CA THR A 71 7.07 7.55 15.04
C THR A 71 7.92 8.54 15.83
N ASP A 72 8.84 9.22 15.16
CA ASP A 72 9.59 10.31 15.77
C ASP A 72 8.63 11.46 16.14
N PRO A 73 8.61 11.95 17.40
CA PRO A 73 7.79 13.08 17.79
C PRO A 73 7.94 14.32 16.91
N LEU A 74 9.11 14.50 16.29
CA LEU A 74 9.36 15.61 15.35
C LEU A 74 8.45 15.54 14.10
N VAL A 75 7.98 14.37 13.72
CA VAL A 75 7.05 14.18 12.59
C VAL A 75 5.65 14.69 12.96
N LEU A 76 5.32 14.77 14.25
CA LEU A 76 3.97 15.10 14.73
C LEU A 76 3.68 16.59 14.87
N LYS A 77 4.55 17.46 14.32
CA LYS A 77 4.45 18.93 14.48
C LYS A 77 3.21 19.56 13.86
N HIS A 78 2.64 18.94 12.84
CA HIS A 78 1.52 19.50 12.08
C HIS A 78 0.27 18.59 12.23
N LYS A 79 -0.91 19.19 12.09
CA LYS A 79 -2.21 18.53 12.26
C LYS A 79 -2.37 17.22 11.48
N TYR A 80 -1.84 17.14 10.28
CA TYR A 80 -1.99 15.99 9.38
C TYR A 80 -0.70 15.19 9.18
N SER A 81 0.37 15.52 9.90
CA SER A 81 1.68 14.92 9.67
C SER A 81 1.68 13.41 9.91
N TYR A 82 1.03 12.91 10.94
CA TYR A 82 0.95 11.47 11.20
C TYR A 82 0.26 10.70 10.08
N VAL A 83 -0.91 11.19 9.62
CA VAL A 83 -1.65 10.55 8.52
C VAL A 83 -0.82 10.55 7.24
N THR A 84 -0.24 11.68 6.91
CA THR A 84 0.62 11.86 5.73
C THR A 84 1.87 10.99 5.82
N TYR A 85 2.46 10.88 7.00
CA TYR A 85 3.58 10.02 7.29
C TYR A 85 3.23 8.54 7.03
N CYS A 86 2.12 8.05 7.58
CA CYS A 86 1.66 6.69 7.35
C CYS A 86 1.42 6.39 5.87
N GLN A 87 0.82 7.33 5.14
CA GLN A 87 0.58 7.18 3.70
C GLN A 87 1.88 7.14 2.87
N ALA A 88 2.90 7.91 3.26
CA ALA A 88 4.14 8.01 2.51
C ALA A 88 5.15 6.88 2.81
N GLN A 89 5.04 6.20 3.95
CA GLN A 89 6.08 5.27 4.43
C GLN A 89 6.40 4.15 3.45
N ARG A 90 5.44 3.56 2.76
CA ARG A 90 5.71 2.53 1.75
C ARG A 90 6.65 3.03 0.64
N PHE A 91 6.52 4.29 0.23
CA PHE A 91 7.39 4.88 -0.79
C PHE A 91 8.74 5.32 -0.24
N ILE A 92 8.77 5.78 1.01
CA ILE A 92 10.01 6.10 1.71
C ILE A 92 10.85 4.83 1.87
N LEU A 93 10.27 3.77 2.35
CA LEU A 93 10.94 2.47 2.49
C LEU A 93 11.41 1.93 1.15
N LEU A 94 10.54 1.96 0.13
CA LEU A 94 10.88 1.55 -1.23
C LEU A 94 12.11 2.32 -1.73
N GLY A 95 12.11 3.63 -1.60
CA GLY A 95 13.19 4.47 -2.11
C GLY A 95 14.55 4.24 -1.46
N TYR A 96 14.57 3.78 -0.21
CA TYR A 96 15.81 3.50 0.51
C TYR A 96 16.26 2.04 0.44
N ASN A 97 15.34 1.10 0.18
CA ASN A 97 15.63 -0.33 0.30
C ASN A 97 15.52 -1.12 -1.00
N LEU A 98 15.02 -0.53 -2.10
CA LEU A 98 14.87 -1.24 -3.38
C LEU A 98 16.23 -1.77 -3.87
N LEU A 99 16.35 -3.07 -4.01
CA LEU A 99 17.56 -3.76 -4.46
C LEU A 99 17.63 -3.82 -5.99
N ASP A 100 18.82 -4.07 -6.54
CA ASP A 100 19.11 -4.00 -7.99
C ASP A 100 18.45 -5.09 -8.84
N ASN A 101 17.79 -6.05 -8.24
CA ASN A 101 17.09 -7.13 -8.97
C ASN A 101 15.60 -7.20 -8.62
N GLN A 102 15.08 -6.18 -7.96
CA GLN A 102 13.71 -6.22 -7.44
C GLN A 102 12.69 -5.49 -8.32
N SER A 103 11.47 -6.04 -8.32
CA SER A 103 10.25 -5.39 -8.79
C SER A 103 9.20 -5.45 -7.67
N VAL A 104 8.71 -4.29 -7.26
CA VAL A 104 7.86 -4.15 -6.09
C VAL A 104 6.50 -3.59 -6.46
N VAL A 105 5.46 -4.35 -6.16
CA VAL A 105 4.08 -3.86 -6.23
C VAL A 105 3.76 -3.14 -4.93
N VAL A 106 3.46 -1.87 -5.01
CA VAL A 106 3.04 -1.07 -3.86
C VAL A 106 1.52 -0.97 -3.84
N ALA A 107 0.91 -1.32 -2.72
CA ALA A 107 -0.54 -1.28 -2.55
C ALA A 107 -0.94 -0.69 -1.19
N ASP A 108 -2.06 0.02 -1.15
CA ASP A 108 -2.68 0.45 0.12
C ASP A 108 -3.20 -0.77 0.89
N VAL A 109 -3.07 -0.78 2.21
CA VAL A 109 -3.48 -1.90 3.06
C VAL A 109 -5.00 -2.14 3.07
N ASP A 110 -5.78 -1.09 2.78
CA ASP A 110 -7.23 -1.15 2.61
C ASP A 110 -7.67 -1.54 1.18
N SER A 111 -6.73 -2.10 0.42
CA SER A 111 -6.98 -2.78 -0.86
C SER A 111 -7.07 -4.28 -0.67
N TYR A 112 -7.80 -4.97 -1.55
CA TYR A 112 -7.81 -6.42 -1.60
C TYR A 112 -7.94 -6.95 -3.01
N ALA A 113 -7.30 -8.09 -3.25
CA ALA A 113 -7.31 -8.75 -4.53
C ALA A 113 -8.63 -9.51 -4.73
N LEU A 114 -9.28 -9.31 -5.86
CA LEU A 114 -10.51 -10.02 -6.23
C LEU A 114 -10.24 -11.20 -7.14
N ARG A 115 -9.15 -11.16 -7.89
CA ARG A 115 -8.85 -12.14 -8.94
C ARG A 115 -7.35 -12.29 -9.13
N LYS A 116 -6.99 -13.44 -9.67
CA LYS A 116 -5.65 -13.68 -10.19
C LYS A 116 -5.41 -12.81 -11.43
N PRO A 117 -4.29 -12.11 -11.54
CA PRO A 117 -3.94 -11.36 -12.73
C PRO A 117 -3.75 -12.30 -13.93
N SER A 118 -4.27 -11.91 -15.10
CA SER A 118 -3.99 -12.59 -16.36
C SER A 118 -2.52 -12.43 -16.74
N ASP A 119 -2.02 -13.24 -17.69
CA ASP A 119 -0.62 -13.16 -18.11
C ASP A 119 -0.27 -11.80 -18.72
N LYS A 120 -1.19 -11.18 -19.47
CA LYS A 120 -1.04 -9.81 -19.95
C LYS A 120 -0.90 -8.79 -18.81
N GLN A 121 -1.66 -8.97 -17.74
CA GLN A 121 -1.59 -8.10 -16.57
C GLN A 121 -0.31 -8.32 -15.77
N LYS A 122 0.15 -9.57 -15.64
CA LYS A 122 1.46 -9.87 -15.03
C LYS A 122 2.58 -9.19 -15.82
N HIS A 123 2.56 -9.32 -17.14
CA HIS A 123 3.55 -8.68 -18.01
C HIS A 123 3.55 -7.14 -17.84
N THR A 124 2.37 -6.52 -17.70
CA THR A 124 2.27 -5.09 -17.39
C THR A 124 2.91 -4.73 -16.04
N LEU A 125 2.78 -5.60 -15.03
CA LEU A 125 3.43 -5.41 -13.72
C LEU A 125 4.93 -5.74 -13.73
N GLU A 126 5.42 -6.40 -14.76
CA GLU A 126 6.86 -6.70 -14.97
C GLU A 126 7.59 -5.54 -15.65
N SER A 127 6.85 -4.57 -16.15
CA SER A 127 7.44 -3.38 -16.77
C SER A 127 8.17 -2.50 -15.75
N ASP A 128 9.01 -1.60 -16.27
CA ASP A 128 9.81 -0.68 -15.46
C ASP A 128 9.00 0.09 -14.42
N MET A 129 7.79 0.50 -14.80
CA MET A 129 6.93 1.31 -13.95
C MET A 129 5.47 1.22 -14.42
N ALA A 130 4.56 1.03 -13.48
CA ALA A 130 3.14 1.05 -13.75
C ALA A 130 2.38 1.81 -12.65
N PHE A 131 1.43 2.64 -13.03
CA PHE A 131 0.60 3.41 -12.12
C PHE A 131 -0.88 3.29 -12.47
N THR A 132 -1.72 3.31 -11.46
CA THR A 132 -3.13 3.63 -11.65
C THR A 132 -3.28 5.11 -11.90
N GLU A 133 -4.17 5.47 -12.82
CA GLU A 133 -4.49 6.84 -13.15
C GLU A 133 -5.99 7.10 -12.95
N TYR A 134 -6.31 8.22 -12.32
CA TYR A 134 -7.68 8.68 -12.16
C TYR A 134 -7.77 10.18 -12.46
N ASN A 135 -8.63 10.56 -13.40
CA ASN A 135 -8.76 11.96 -13.83
C ASN A 135 -7.41 12.63 -14.17
N LYS A 136 -6.58 11.95 -14.96
CA LYS A 136 -5.23 12.38 -15.37
C LYS A 136 -4.26 12.62 -14.17
N ARG A 137 -4.50 11.95 -13.05
CA ARG A 137 -3.62 12.00 -11.88
C ARG A 137 -3.07 10.61 -11.60
N LEU A 138 -1.76 10.51 -11.42
CA LEU A 138 -1.14 9.27 -10.92
C LEU A 138 -1.65 9.00 -9.51
N MET A 139 -2.04 7.76 -9.27
CA MET A 139 -2.55 7.34 -7.97
C MET A 139 -1.49 6.51 -7.24
N ALA A 140 -1.21 6.87 -5.99
CA ALA A 140 -0.29 6.14 -5.13
C ALA A 140 -0.90 4.85 -4.53
N THR A 141 -2.19 4.61 -4.73
CA THR A 141 -2.95 3.50 -4.13
C THR A 141 -2.45 2.14 -4.59
N PHE A 142 -2.08 2.04 -5.87
CA PHE A 142 -1.57 0.81 -6.46
C PHE A 142 -0.65 1.14 -7.63
N CYS A 143 0.60 0.69 -7.53
CA CYS A 143 1.61 0.94 -8.55
C CYS A 143 2.71 -0.14 -8.49
N ASN A 144 3.52 -0.22 -9.55
CA ASN A 144 4.68 -1.09 -9.61
C ASN A 144 5.95 -0.30 -9.87
N PHE A 145 7.03 -0.70 -9.21
CA PHE A 145 8.38 -0.15 -9.38
C PHE A 145 9.39 -1.25 -9.64
N HIS A 146 10.09 -1.14 -10.75
CA HIS A 146 11.22 -1.98 -11.07
C HIS A 146 12.53 -1.32 -10.60
N HIS A 147 13.56 -2.11 -10.32
CA HIS A 147 14.86 -1.63 -9.84
C HIS A 147 15.52 -0.60 -10.77
N SER A 148 15.25 -0.63 -12.07
CA SER A 148 15.72 0.39 -13.03
C SER A 148 15.32 1.81 -12.65
N ARG A 149 14.27 1.96 -11.80
CA ARG A 149 13.77 3.24 -11.28
C ARG A 149 14.22 3.56 -9.85
N LYS A 150 15.16 2.81 -9.30
CA LYS A 150 15.70 2.96 -7.93
C LYS A 150 16.11 4.40 -7.61
N TYR A 151 16.82 5.05 -8.52
CA TYR A 151 17.21 6.46 -8.34
C TYR A 151 16.01 7.39 -8.17
N HIS A 152 14.96 7.22 -8.98
CA HIS A 152 13.75 8.04 -8.92
C HIS A 152 12.89 7.71 -7.69
N ALA A 153 12.83 6.45 -7.29
CA ALA A 153 12.19 6.04 -6.05
C ALA A 153 12.88 6.68 -4.84
N LYS A 154 14.22 6.72 -4.81
CA LYS A 154 14.99 7.40 -3.77
C LYS A 154 14.74 8.92 -3.78
N LYS A 155 14.70 9.56 -4.95
CA LYS A 155 14.36 10.98 -5.07
C LYS A 155 12.97 11.27 -4.52
N ALA A 156 11.98 10.44 -4.84
CA ALA A 156 10.63 10.57 -4.30
C ALA A 156 10.61 10.42 -2.77
N ALA A 157 11.33 9.42 -2.22
CA ALA A 157 11.43 9.21 -0.78
C ALA A 157 12.02 10.43 -0.05
N VAL A 158 13.11 11.00 -0.57
CA VAL A 158 13.72 12.23 0.00
C VAL A 158 12.74 13.39 -0.04
N ARG A 159 12.04 13.58 -1.16
CA ARG A 159 11.06 14.67 -1.32
C ARG A 159 9.85 14.49 -0.40
N MET A 160 9.35 13.26 -0.22
CA MET A 160 8.28 12.96 0.72
C MET A 160 8.69 13.30 2.16
N LYS A 161 9.88 12.90 2.57
CA LYS A 161 10.43 13.25 3.90
C LYS A 161 10.49 14.75 4.13
N ASP A 162 11.03 15.50 3.17
CA ASP A 162 11.09 16.95 3.24
C ASP A 162 9.69 17.57 3.37
N MET A 163 8.74 17.14 2.56
CA MET A 163 7.38 17.66 2.61
C MET A 163 6.65 17.33 3.91
N ILE A 164 6.81 16.12 4.47
CA ILE A 164 6.20 15.74 5.75
C ILE A 164 6.68 16.65 6.88
N MET A 165 7.97 17.00 6.87
CA MET A 165 8.57 17.87 7.90
C MET A 165 8.19 19.34 7.78
N ASN A 166 7.86 19.80 6.57
CA ASN A 166 7.74 21.23 6.28
C ASN A 166 6.34 21.67 5.84
N THR A 167 5.37 20.75 5.73
CA THR A 167 4.01 21.11 5.29
C THR A 167 2.93 20.40 6.07
N ASP A 168 1.76 21.05 6.17
CA ASP A 168 0.54 20.47 6.74
C ASP A 168 -0.42 20.01 5.62
N LYS A 169 0.08 19.25 4.64
CA LYS A 169 -0.72 18.77 3.51
C LYS A 169 -0.99 17.27 3.61
N ILE A 170 -2.24 16.90 3.38
CA ILE A 170 -2.63 15.50 3.19
C ILE A 170 -2.30 15.06 1.75
N GLY A 171 -1.92 13.78 1.58
CA GLY A 171 -1.67 13.21 0.25
C GLY A 171 -0.33 13.65 -0.36
N VAL A 172 0.68 13.84 0.49
CA VAL A 172 2.05 14.15 0.05
C VAL A 172 2.60 13.06 -0.87
N ASP A 173 2.27 11.80 -0.63
CA ASP A 173 2.61 10.68 -1.50
C ASP A 173 2.09 10.88 -2.92
N GLN A 174 0.82 11.28 -3.09
CA GLN A 174 0.21 11.57 -4.39
C GLN A 174 0.90 12.74 -5.10
N LEU A 175 1.19 13.81 -4.35
CA LEU A 175 1.83 15.01 -4.90
C LEU A 175 3.24 14.68 -5.41
N VAL A 176 4.04 13.97 -4.61
CA VAL A 176 5.42 13.63 -4.95
C VAL A 176 5.48 12.60 -6.06
N ILE A 177 4.62 11.59 -6.05
CA ILE A 177 4.52 10.62 -7.15
C ILE A 177 4.24 11.35 -8.47
N LYS A 178 3.29 12.27 -8.48
CA LYS A 178 3.04 13.10 -9.66
C LYS A 178 4.25 13.94 -10.05
N GLU A 179 4.88 14.65 -9.10
CA GLU A 179 6.03 15.51 -9.35
C GLU A 179 7.20 14.74 -9.99
N VAL A 180 7.52 13.57 -9.44
CA VAL A 180 8.71 12.80 -9.84
C VAL A 180 8.46 11.94 -11.07
N PHE A 181 7.29 11.31 -11.18
CA PHE A 181 7.07 10.25 -12.17
C PHE A 181 6.20 10.63 -13.37
N SER A 182 5.45 11.74 -13.34
CA SER A 182 4.61 12.15 -14.49
C SER A 182 5.39 12.46 -15.78
N LYS A 183 6.70 12.66 -15.66
CA LYS A 183 7.59 12.97 -16.80
C LYS A 183 8.14 11.71 -17.49
N PHE A 184 7.89 10.54 -16.93
CA PHE A 184 8.41 9.29 -17.46
C PHE A 184 7.32 8.51 -18.18
N HIS A 185 7.75 7.67 -19.10
CA HIS A 185 6.86 6.66 -19.65
C HIS A 185 6.53 5.62 -18.56
N TYR A 186 5.26 5.32 -18.38
CA TYR A 186 4.75 4.29 -17.47
C TYR A 186 3.57 3.57 -18.11
N ASN A 187 3.35 2.33 -17.72
CA ASN A 187 2.16 1.61 -18.10
C ASN A 187 0.97 2.11 -17.27
N ASN A 188 -0.03 2.61 -17.97
CA ASN A 188 -1.26 3.06 -17.33
C ASN A 188 -2.12 1.86 -16.93
N LEU A 189 -2.25 1.66 -15.63
CA LEU A 189 -3.18 0.72 -15.05
C LEU A 189 -4.54 1.41 -14.98
N THR A 190 -5.29 1.39 -16.10
CA THR A 190 -6.58 2.08 -16.14
C THR A 190 -7.44 1.66 -14.95
N HIS A 191 -7.92 2.63 -14.23
CA HIS A 191 -8.64 2.48 -12.98
C HIS A 191 -9.74 1.40 -13.01
N ARG A 192 -10.50 1.30 -14.11
CA ARG A 192 -11.61 0.35 -14.23
C ARG A 192 -11.22 -1.11 -14.42
N GLN A 193 -10.03 -1.40 -14.92
CA GLN A 193 -9.57 -2.77 -15.18
C GLN A 193 -8.73 -3.32 -14.01
N TRP A 194 -8.03 -2.45 -13.31
CA TRP A 194 -7.09 -2.85 -12.26
C TRP A 194 -7.61 -2.59 -10.87
N ILE A 195 -8.09 -1.39 -10.62
CA ILE A 195 -8.53 -0.99 -9.29
C ILE A 195 -9.88 -0.27 -9.37
N ARG A 196 -10.75 -0.60 -8.44
CA ARG A 196 -12.00 0.13 -8.22
C ARG A 196 -12.03 0.66 -6.80
N HIS A 197 -12.35 1.92 -6.66
CA HIS A 197 -12.61 2.52 -5.36
C HIS A 197 -14.07 2.30 -4.96
N LEU A 198 -14.30 1.86 -3.72
CA LEU A 198 -15.62 1.94 -3.11
C LEU A 198 -15.93 3.42 -2.87
N ASP A 199 -16.89 3.93 -3.58
CA ASP A 199 -17.67 5.03 -3.05
C ASP A 199 -18.83 4.44 -2.23
N ASN A 200 -19.39 5.24 -1.30
CA ASN A 200 -20.46 4.85 -0.39
C ASN A 200 -21.77 4.42 -1.08
N ARG A 201 -21.78 4.25 -2.40
CA ARG A 201 -22.95 3.96 -3.26
C ARG A 201 -22.88 2.57 -3.90
N THR A 202 -21.79 1.86 -3.75
CA THR A 202 -21.61 0.56 -4.40
C THR A 202 -21.98 -0.56 -3.43
N ASN A 203 -23.09 -1.25 -3.70
CA ASN A 203 -23.46 -2.47 -2.98
C ASN A 203 -22.40 -3.56 -3.19
N ALA A 204 -22.16 -4.39 -2.18
CA ALA A 204 -21.23 -5.53 -2.21
C ALA A 204 -21.50 -6.46 -3.41
N ASP A 205 -22.76 -6.59 -3.83
CA ASP A 205 -23.17 -7.41 -4.98
C ASP A 205 -22.58 -6.94 -6.31
N HIS A 206 -22.31 -5.64 -6.47
CA HIS A 206 -21.61 -5.12 -7.65
C HIS A 206 -20.13 -5.52 -7.74
N VAL A 207 -19.53 -5.94 -6.65
CA VAL A 207 -18.11 -6.35 -6.59
C VAL A 207 -17.90 -7.67 -7.32
N GLN A 208 -18.83 -8.63 -7.20
CA GLN A 208 -18.71 -9.93 -7.84
C GLN A 208 -18.82 -9.88 -9.37
N HIS A 209 -19.52 -8.89 -9.91
CA HIS A 209 -19.77 -8.78 -11.36
C HIS A 209 -18.75 -7.90 -12.10
N ASN A 210 -17.86 -7.20 -11.41
CA ASN A 210 -16.90 -6.30 -12.03
C ASN A 210 -15.58 -7.01 -12.37
N LYS A 211 -15.06 -6.73 -13.57
CA LYS A 211 -13.81 -7.29 -14.12
C LYS A 211 -12.52 -6.71 -13.51
N CYS A 212 -12.59 -5.94 -12.42
CA CYS A 212 -11.40 -5.37 -11.78
C CYS A 212 -10.62 -6.42 -10.98
N LEU A 213 -9.30 -6.21 -10.90
CA LEU A 213 -8.40 -7.10 -10.14
C LEU A 213 -8.35 -6.77 -8.66
N ILE A 214 -8.44 -5.50 -8.34
CA ILE A 214 -8.23 -4.98 -7.01
C ILE A 214 -9.39 -4.08 -6.64
N TYR A 215 -9.76 -4.16 -5.41
CA TYR A 215 -10.75 -3.32 -4.79
C TYR A 215 -10.07 -2.48 -3.70
N HIS A 216 -10.31 -1.19 -3.69
CA HIS A 216 -9.80 -0.28 -2.69
C HIS A 216 -10.95 0.28 -1.88
N GLU A 217 -10.96 -0.01 -0.59
CA GLU A 217 -11.92 0.50 0.36
C GLU A 217 -11.45 1.89 0.80
N LYS A 218 -12.13 2.93 0.38
CA LYS A 218 -11.83 4.27 0.87
C LYS A 218 -12.07 4.31 2.37
N GLY A 219 -10.99 4.35 3.14
CA GLY A 219 -11.04 4.50 4.57
C GLY A 219 -11.97 5.67 4.94
N THR A 220 -12.98 5.39 5.71
CA THR A 220 -13.97 6.37 6.20
C THR A 220 -13.35 7.20 7.31
N ARG A 221 -12.27 7.92 7.04
CA ARG A 221 -11.84 8.97 7.94
C ARG A 221 -12.85 10.12 7.85
N GLY A 222 -13.86 10.06 8.69
CA GLY A 222 -14.58 11.27 9.04
C GLY A 222 -16.05 11.40 8.73
N LYS A 223 -16.83 10.35 8.45
CA LYS A 223 -18.29 10.41 8.63
C LYS A 223 -18.81 8.99 8.85
N GLY A 224 -18.98 8.64 10.12
CA GLY A 224 -19.46 7.35 10.57
C GLY A 224 -20.77 6.91 9.93
N LYS A 225 -20.66 6.10 8.97
CA LYS A 225 -21.58 5.06 8.51
C LYS A 225 -20.76 4.22 7.51
N GLY A 226 -19.69 3.59 8.03
CA GLY A 226 -19.05 2.53 7.30
C GLY A 226 -20.11 1.49 7.01
N ILE A 227 -20.20 1.06 5.78
CA ILE A 227 -20.83 -0.21 5.47
C ILE A 227 -20.04 -1.21 6.31
N LYS A 228 -20.57 -1.61 7.46
CA LYS A 228 -20.17 -2.82 8.16
C LYS A 228 -20.57 -3.95 7.19
N VAL A 229 -19.72 -4.19 6.21
CA VAL A 229 -19.88 -5.36 5.39
C VAL A 229 -19.75 -6.53 6.36
N GLN A 230 -20.70 -7.46 6.34
CA GLN A 230 -20.78 -8.68 7.15
C GLN A 230 -19.59 -9.62 6.95
N TRP A 231 -18.44 -9.10 6.59
CA TRP A 231 -17.18 -9.83 6.36
C TRP A 231 -16.43 -10.15 7.66
N GLN A 232 -16.84 -9.57 8.79
CA GLN A 232 -16.26 -9.94 10.09
C GLN A 232 -16.45 -11.43 10.41
N ASN A 233 -17.55 -12.04 9.94
CA ASN A 233 -17.85 -13.44 10.21
C ASN A 233 -17.08 -14.45 9.37
N VAL A 234 -16.34 -14.03 8.36
CA VAL A 234 -15.57 -14.96 7.48
C VAL A 234 -14.13 -15.16 7.94
N ILE A 235 -13.61 -14.26 8.78
CA ILE A 235 -12.19 -14.27 9.17
C ILE A 235 -11.96 -14.88 10.56
N GLU A 236 -12.97 -14.90 11.44
CA GLU A 236 -12.80 -15.42 12.80
C GLU A 236 -12.75 -16.95 12.85
N THR A 237 -13.26 -17.66 11.85
CA THR A 237 -13.29 -19.14 11.83
C THR A 237 -12.00 -19.79 11.36
N ASP A 238 -11.09 -19.09 10.67
CA ASP A 238 -9.90 -19.71 10.07
C ASP A 238 -8.56 -19.36 10.77
N ILE A 239 -8.60 -18.58 11.86
CA ILE A 239 -7.39 -18.25 12.64
C ILE A 239 -7.25 -19.11 13.91
N GLU A 240 -8.31 -19.82 14.30
CA GLU A 240 -8.32 -20.71 15.49
C GLU A 240 -8.20 -22.20 15.16
N SER A 241 -7.92 -22.58 13.90
CA SER A 241 -7.70 -23.99 13.52
C SER A 241 -6.25 -24.25 13.08
#